data_79e0d2b5c0e0df34d205b5ef0e0e0601
#
_entry.id   79e0d2b5c0e0df34d205b5ef0e0e0601
#
_cell.length_a   1.000
_cell.length_b   1.000
_cell.length_c   1.000
_cell.angle_alpha   90.00
_cell.angle_beta   90.00
_cell.angle_gamma   90.00
#
_symmetry.space_group_name_H-M   'P 1'
#
loop_
_entity.id
_entity.type
_entity.pdbx_description
1 polymer ?
#
loop_
_entity_poly.entity_id
_entity_poly.type
_entity_poly.pdbx_seq_one_letter_code
_entity_poly.pdbx_strand_id
1 'polypeptide(L)'
;GRVPAAFNHLIGLKPSCGLLSTVGLVPACRSLDCISIFANNIDEANEVLTIAEGFDARDAYSRPNPYSNSTRNYGVVNGSITLGLIAKDQLNFFGDPAYEKAYQASIEALLQIPGLTVQEIDYAPFEEAAKLLYEGPWVAERYIAAMPLIEQNPQAVHPVVREIIEQGKDRNACELFKAEYRLHALKQSCDQALAGMDALLIPTAGRFFTIEDLAKEPIRHNSDLGHYTNFMNLLDYCGLALPGKDTEEGLPFGLTLVGQKFHDRYLLSLANRLLPLWQPQPRRKTSLKEVSNPDYIEVAVCGAHLQGCALNWQLKERGAILKKETQTASIYRMYLLVDGALKRPGLLLDEKEGRAIDIEIWAVPSDAFGSFVNEIAPPLGIGKIKTQEGCWISGFIAEPYRFKEAEEITQYGSWKGYLKTLG
;
A
#
# COMPACT_ATOMS: atom_id res chain seq x y z
N GLY A 1 -8.52 15.09 4.16
CA GLY A 1 -8.34 14.79 2.74
C GLY A 1 -9.31 13.76 2.19
N ARG A 2 -9.68 12.70 2.96
CA ARG A 2 -10.48 11.57 2.44
C ARG A 2 -11.98 11.81 2.52
N VAL A 3 -12.51 12.23 3.67
CA VAL A 3 -13.94 12.50 3.86
C VAL A 3 -14.45 13.59 2.90
N PRO A 4 -13.79 14.75 2.76
CA PRO A 4 -14.21 15.73 1.77
C PRO A 4 -14.17 15.22 0.32
N ALA A 5 -13.21 14.36 -0.03
CA ALA A 5 -13.18 13.75 -1.35
C ALA A 5 -14.38 12.83 -1.57
N ALA A 6 -14.69 11.96 -0.62
CA ALA A 6 -15.83 11.05 -0.68
C ALA A 6 -17.16 11.82 -0.83
N PHE A 7 -17.34 12.89 -0.07
CA PHE A 7 -18.57 13.71 -0.11
C PHE A 7 -18.72 14.54 -1.40
N ASN A 8 -17.67 14.63 -2.21
CA ASN A 8 -17.67 15.38 -3.47
C ASN A 8 -17.42 14.51 -4.71
N HIS A 9 -17.48 13.19 -4.59
CA HIS A 9 -17.15 12.24 -5.65
C HIS A 9 -15.76 12.47 -6.27
N LEU A 10 -14.78 12.85 -5.47
CA LEU A 10 -13.40 13.06 -5.89
C LEU A 10 -12.52 11.88 -5.49
N ILE A 11 -11.41 11.75 -6.20
CA ILE A 11 -10.29 10.94 -5.76
C ILE A 11 -9.55 11.74 -4.68
N GLY A 12 -9.37 11.13 -3.51
CA GLY A 12 -8.70 11.76 -2.37
C GLY A 12 -7.49 10.95 -1.93
N LEU A 13 -6.31 11.28 -2.43
CA LEU A 13 -5.08 10.62 -2.02
C LEU A 13 -4.51 11.29 -0.75
N LYS A 14 -4.37 10.50 0.31
CA LYS A 14 -3.51 10.80 1.45
C LYS A 14 -2.19 10.07 1.23
N PRO A 15 -1.14 10.75 0.79
CA PRO A 15 0.16 10.11 0.58
C PRO A 15 0.76 9.56 1.88
N SER A 16 1.76 8.74 1.77
CA SER A 16 2.62 8.35 2.88
C SER A 16 3.19 9.58 3.55
N CYS A 17 3.25 9.61 4.89
CA CYS A 17 3.79 10.75 5.63
C CYS A 17 5.22 11.03 5.19
N GLY A 18 5.57 12.30 5.01
CA GLY A 18 6.90 12.75 4.58
C GLY A 18 7.23 12.55 3.10
N LEU A 19 6.33 11.97 2.29
CA LEU A 19 6.52 11.87 0.83
C LEU A 19 6.37 13.23 0.14
N LEU A 20 5.51 14.09 0.66
CA LEU A 20 5.39 15.49 0.30
C LEU A 20 5.95 16.34 1.43
N SER A 21 6.80 17.33 1.09
CA SER A 21 7.33 18.27 2.07
C SER A 21 6.21 19.10 2.70
N THR A 22 6.29 19.29 4.01
CA THR A 22 5.38 20.14 4.79
C THR A 22 5.99 21.53 5.10
N VAL A 23 7.11 21.90 4.47
CA VAL A 23 7.69 23.23 4.60
C VAL A 23 6.69 24.27 4.11
N GLY A 24 6.36 25.24 4.97
CA GLY A 24 5.39 26.29 4.67
C GLY A 24 3.94 25.92 4.99
N LEU A 25 3.66 24.68 5.39
CA LEU A 25 2.34 24.29 5.88
C LEU A 25 2.12 24.87 7.29
N VAL A 26 0.93 25.42 7.54
CA VAL A 26 0.49 25.74 8.91
C VAL A 26 0.23 24.43 9.63
N PRO A 27 0.97 24.10 10.70
CA PRO A 27 0.86 22.78 11.30
C PRO A 27 -0.47 22.62 12.07
N ALA A 28 -1.03 21.42 11.97
CA ALA A 28 -2.11 20.97 12.85
C ALA A 28 -1.57 19.98 13.87
N CYS A 29 -0.88 18.93 13.41
CA CYS A 29 -0.18 17.94 14.21
C CYS A 29 1.11 17.61 13.46
N ARG A 30 2.17 18.38 13.71
CA ARG A 30 3.36 18.48 12.86
C ARG A 30 4.02 17.14 12.57
N SER A 31 4.03 16.23 13.57
CA SER A 31 4.59 14.89 13.42
C SER A 31 3.76 13.97 12.51
N LEU A 32 2.49 14.32 12.27
CA LEU A 32 1.52 13.53 11.52
C LEU A 32 1.00 14.23 10.26
N ASP A 33 1.28 15.52 10.10
CA ASP A 33 0.75 16.32 8.99
C ASP A 33 1.14 15.72 7.63
N CYS A 34 0.15 15.67 6.74
CA CYS A 34 0.31 15.15 5.40
C CYS A 34 -0.60 15.91 4.44
N ILE A 35 -0.01 16.46 3.38
CA ILE A 35 -0.76 17.16 2.34
C ILE A 35 -1.52 16.13 1.49
N SER A 36 -2.83 16.29 1.38
CA SER A 36 -3.67 15.43 0.56
C SER A 36 -3.88 16.00 -0.84
N ILE A 37 -4.03 15.11 -1.81
CA ILE A 37 -4.30 15.46 -3.21
C ILE A 37 -5.76 15.15 -3.51
N PHE A 38 -6.49 16.13 -4.06
CA PHE A 38 -7.83 15.95 -4.59
C PHE A 38 -7.77 16.02 -6.11
N ALA A 39 -8.39 15.06 -6.78
CA ALA A 39 -8.40 14.96 -8.23
C ALA A 39 -9.73 14.44 -8.75
N ASN A 40 -10.02 14.69 -10.03
CA ASN A 40 -11.25 14.17 -10.66
C ASN A 40 -11.11 12.70 -11.09
N ASN A 41 -9.91 12.26 -11.32
CA ASN A 41 -9.57 10.90 -11.72
C ASN A 41 -8.22 10.46 -11.14
N ILE A 42 -7.92 9.18 -11.28
CA ILE A 42 -6.74 8.55 -10.69
C ILE A 42 -5.45 9.00 -11.40
N ASP A 43 -5.50 9.20 -12.71
CA ASP A 43 -4.34 9.66 -13.49
C ASP A 43 -3.89 11.06 -13.05
N GLU A 44 -4.84 11.99 -12.86
CA GLU A 44 -4.56 13.32 -12.31
C GLU A 44 -3.93 13.24 -10.90
N ALA A 45 -4.47 12.37 -10.02
CA ALA A 45 -3.90 12.18 -8.70
C ALA A 45 -2.46 11.67 -8.76
N ASN A 46 -2.18 10.73 -9.68
CA ASN A 46 -0.84 10.22 -9.92
C ASN A 46 0.10 11.29 -10.47
N GLU A 47 -0.36 12.12 -11.41
CA GLU A 47 0.45 13.19 -12.00
C GLU A 47 0.82 14.24 -10.94
N VAL A 48 -0.15 14.71 -10.17
CA VAL A 48 0.10 15.67 -9.08
C VAL A 48 1.08 15.09 -8.06
N LEU A 49 0.90 13.82 -7.66
CA LEU A 49 1.84 13.15 -6.77
C LEU A 49 3.25 13.11 -7.38
N THR A 50 3.37 12.79 -8.67
CA THR A 50 4.66 12.72 -9.38
C THR A 50 5.43 14.04 -9.37
N ILE A 51 4.70 15.16 -9.48
CA ILE A 51 5.30 16.50 -9.49
C ILE A 51 5.64 16.98 -8.08
N ALA A 52 4.79 16.61 -7.10
CA ALA A 52 4.87 17.14 -5.74
C ALA A 52 5.76 16.30 -4.81
N GLU A 53 5.98 15.00 -5.11
CA GLU A 53 6.81 14.12 -4.29
C GLU A 53 8.29 14.49 -4.40
N GLY A 54 9.01 14.32 -3.31
CA GLY A 54 10.46 14.51 -3.30
C GLY A 54 11.00 14.73 -1.89
N PHE A 55 12.24 14.29 -1.68
CA PHE A 55 12.94 14.54 -0.42
C PHE A 55 13.32 16.01 -0.30
N ASP A 56 12.88 16.67 0.77
CA ASP A 56 13.22 18.04 1.10
C ASP A 56 14.06 18.07 2.38
N ALA A 57 15.35 18.35 2.25
CA ALA A 57 16.28 18.43 3.38
C ALA A 57 15.92 19.52 4.42
N ARG A 58 15.02 20.46 4.09
CA ARG A 58 14.54 21.51 5.01
C ARG A 58 13.39 21.02 5.90
N ASP A 59 12.75 19.90 5.54
CA ASP A 59 11.67 19.28 6.31
C ASP A 59 12.21 18.09 7.11
N ALA A 60 12.21 18.21 8.43
CA ALA A 60 12.68 17.15 9.32
C ALA A 60 11.86 15.86 9.24
N TYR A 61 10.65 15.93 8.69
CA TYR A 61 9.75 14.79 8.50
C TYR A 61 9.75 14.25 7.06
N SER A 62 10.46 14.91 6.13
CA SER A 62 10.55 14.44 4.75
C SER A 62 11.31 13.11 4.65
N ARG A 63 10.82 12.23 3.81
CA ARG A 63 11.39 10.89 3.58
C ARG A 63 11.62 10.66 2.09
N PRO A 64 12.73 10.02 1.70
CA PRO A 64 12.96 9.65 0.31
C PRO A 64 11.91 8.63 -0.15
N ASN A 65 11.46 8.78 -1.40
CA ASN A 65 10.54 7.82 -2.01
C ASN A 65 11.32 6.55 -2.42
N PRO A 66 10.93 5.34 -1.94
CA PRO A 66 11.60 4.11 -2.34
C PRO A 66 11.23 3.69 -3.78
N TYR A 67 12.04 2.85 -4.39
CA TYR A 67 11.78 2.30 -5.73
C TYR A 67 10.41 1.63 -5.86
N SER A 68 9.97 0.94 -4.83
CA SER A 68 8.66 0.26 -4.79
C SER A 68 7.48 1.22 -4.96
N ASN A 69 7.67 2.50 -4.66
CA ASN A 69 6.64 3.54 -4.79
C ASN A 69 6.96 4.56 -5.90
N SER A 70 7.84 4.24 -6.83
CA SER A 70 8.18 5.15 -7.95
C SER A 70 7.03 5.28 -8.95
N THR A 71 7.04 6.35 -9.74
CA THR A 71 6.05 6.60 -10.81
C THR A 71 5.90 5.45 -11.79
N ARG A 72 6.96 4.65 -11.96
CA ARG A 72 7.00 3.48 -12.85
C ARG A 72 6.11 2.33 -12.37
N ASN A 73 5.77 2.32 -11.09
CA ASN A 73 4.87 1.32 -10.51
C ASN A 73 3.39 1.71 -10.61
N TYR A 74 3.10 2.85 -11.24
CA TYR A 74 1.74 3.21 -11.58
C TYR A 74 1.35 2.56 -12.92
N GLY A 75 0.27 1.78 -12.91
CA GLY A 75 -0.19 1.09 -14.12
C GLY A 75 -1.33 0.12 -13.84
N VAL A 76 -1.38 -0.97 -14.60
CA VAL A 76 -2.43 -1.99 -14.48
C VAL A 76 -2.01 -3.05 -13.48
N VAL A 77 -2.80 -3.26 -12.43
CA VAL A 77 -2.63 -4.40 -11.52
C VAL A 77 -3.24 -5.64 -12.18
N ASN A 78 -2.40 -6.59 -12.54
CA ASN A 78 -2.80 -7.89 -13.08
C ASN A 78 -2.77 -8.97 -11.99
N GLY A 79 -3.51 -10.07 -12.21
CA GLY A 79 -3.52 -11.22 -11.32
C GLY A 79 -4.62 -11.17 -10.26
N SER A 80 -4.49 -12.01 -9.24
CA SER A 80 -5.38 -12.06 -8.09
C SER A 80 -5.15 -10.88 -7.15
N ILE A 81 -6.24 -10.41 -6.54
CA ILE A 81 -6.23 -9.34 -5.54
C ILE A 81 -6.86 -9.89 -4.27
N THR A 82 -6.24 -9.61 -3.13
CA THR A 82 -6.81 -9.91 -1.81
C THR A 82 -7.05 -8.60 -1.06
N LEU A 83 -8.32 -8.30 -0.75
CA LEU A 83 -8.69 -7.13 0.02
C LEU A 83 -9.15 -7.52 1.42
N GLY A 84 -8.69 -6.77 2.43
CA GLY A 84 -9.27 -6.80 3.75
C GLY A 84 -10.59 -6.02 3.79
N LEU A 85 -11.59 -6.54 4.48
CA LEU A 85 -12.82 -5.83 4.83
C LEU A 85 -12.99 -5.87 6.34
N ILE A 86 -13.63 -4.84 6.90
CA ILE A 86 -14.01 -4.85 8.33
C ILE A 86 -15.04 -5.96 8.56
N ALA A 87 -14.88 -6.73 9.64
CA ALA A 87 -15.86 -7.72 10.07
C ALA A 87 -17.24 -7.06 10.21
N LYS A 88 -18.27 -7.73 9.70
CA LYS A 88 -19.61 -7.13 9.53
C LYS A 88 -20.20 -6.57 10.85
N ASP A 89 -19.93 -7.23 11.95
CA ASP A 89 -20.40 -6.84 13.28
C ASP A 89 -19.64 -5.63 13.88
N GLN A 90 -18.52 -5.24 13.26
CA GLN A 90 -17.70 -4.07 13.64
C GLN A 90 -17.93 -2.85 12.73
N LEU A 91 -18.76 -2.99 11.68
CA LEU A 91 -19.15 -1.86 10.86
C LEU A 91 -20.09 -0.92 11.61
N ASN A 92 -19.84 0.38 11.55
CA ASN A 92 -20.65 1.38 12.20
C ASN A 92 -21.07 2.49 11.22
N PHE A 93 -22.36 2.53 10.94
CA PHE A 93 -22.99 3.55 10.10
C PHE A 93 -23.76 4.59 10.91
N PHE A 94 -23.58 4.63 12.24
CA PHE A 94 -24.19 5.62 13.14
C PHE A 94 -25.70 5.78 12.96
N GLY A 95 -26.38 4.66 12.65
CA GLY A 95 -27.82 4.61 12.43
C GLY A 95 -28.28 5.17 11.06
N ASP A 96 -27.38 5.28 10.07
CA ASP A 96 -27.69 5.68 8.71
C ASP A 96 -27.86 4.45 7.79
N PRO A 97 -29.11 3.98 7.52
CA PRO A 97 -29.34 2.80 6.71
C PRO A 97 -29.06 3.05 5.23
N ALA A 98 -29.09 4.30 4.77
CA ALA A 98 -28.80 4.62 3.37
C ALA A 98 -27.30 4.44 3.08
N TYR A 99 -26.44 4.87 4.00
CA TYR A 99 -25.01 4.65 3.91
C TYR A 99 -24.62 3.17 4.04
N GLU A 100 -25.28 2.43 4.92
CA GLU A 100 -25.10 0.99 5.04
C GLU A 100 -25.44 0.26 3.73
N LYS A 101 -26.58 0.57 3.11
CA LYS A 101 -26.98 0.01 1.80
C LYS A 101 -26.00 0.37 0.69
N ALA A 102 -25.53 1.63 0.65
CA ALA A 102 -24.56 2.08 -0.35
C ALA A 102 -23.21 1.31 -0.21
N TYR A 103 -22.77 1.05 1.02
CA TYR A 103 -21.63 0.18 1.30
C TYR A 103 -21.87 -1.24 0.77
N GLN A 104 -22.98 -1.87 1.15
CA GLN A 104 -23.33 -3.22 0.72
C GLN A 104 -23.35 -3.35 -0.80
N ALA A 105 -24.03 -2.41 -1.49
CA ALA A 105 -24.08 -2.39 -2.95
C ALA A 105 -22.68 -2.21 -3.60
N SER A 106 -21.80 -1.44 -2.94
CA SER A 106 -20.42 -1.27 -3.40
C SER A 106 -19.61 -2.54 -3.25
N ILE A 107 -19.76 -3.27 -2.15
CA ILE A 107 -19.08 -4.56 -1.92
C ILE A 107 -19.63 -5.65 -2.83
N GLU A 108 -20.95 -5.72 -3.05
CA GLU A 108 -21.56 -6.66 -4.00
C GLU A 108 -21.00 -6.49 -5.42
N ALA A 109 -20.85 -5.24 -5.88
CA ALA A 109 -20.20 -4.96 -7.16
C ALA A 109 -18.73 -5.41 -7.21
N LEU A 110 -18.00 -5.23 -6.10
CA LEU A 110 -16.61 -5.63 -5.95
C LEU A 110 -16.43 -7.15 -6.11
N LEU A 111 -17.31 -7.93 -5.49
CA LEU A 111 -17.27 -9.41 -5.51
C LEU A 111 -17.47 -10.02 -6.91
N GLN A 112 -17.88 -9.22 -7.91
CA GLN A 112 -18.00 -9.67 -9.30
C GLN A 112 -16.66 -9.67 -10.06
N ILE A 113 -15.57 -9.15 -9.47
CA ILE A 113 -14.26 -9.11 -10.12
C ILE A 113 -13.63 -10.50 -10.16
N PRO A 114 -13.29 -11.04 -11.34
CA PRO A 114 -12.56 -12.28 -11.43
C PRO A 114 -11.18 -12.20 -10.73
N GLY A 115 -10.88 -13.19 -9.89
CA GLY A 115 -9.60 -13.26 -9.18
C GLY A 115 -9.48 -12.32 -7.98
N LEU A 116 -10.58 -11.70 -7.55
CA LEU A 116 -10.62 -10.95 -6.29
C LEU A 116 -11.06 -11.88 -5.15
N THR A 117 -10.34 -11.81 -4.05
CA THR A 117 -10.65 -12.45 -2.76
C THR A 117 -10.84 -11.37 -1.69
N VAL A 118 -11.75 -11.59 -0.77
CA VAL A 118 -11.93 -10.73 0.41
C VAL A 118 -11.67 -11.54 1.68
N GLN A 119 -11.08 -10.89 2.67
CA GLN A 119 -10.85 -11.46 4.00
C GLN A 119 -11.37 -10.47 5.05
N GLU A 120 -12.16 -10.94 6.00
CA GLU A 120 -12.57 -10.11 7.11
C GLU A 120 -11.42 -9.93 8.09
N ILE A 121 -11.29 -8.71 8.62
CA ILE A 121 -10.31 -8.36 9.63
C ILE A 121 -10.99 -7.88 10.90
N ASP A 122 -10.32 -8.08 12.04
CA ASP A 122 -10.67 -7.41 13.29
C ASP A 122 -10.26 -5.92 13.20
N TYR A 123 -11.26 -5.03 13.28
CA TYR A 123 -11.06 -3.58 13.20
C TYR A 123 -10.75 -2.92 14.55
N ALA A 124 -10.94 -3.61 15.68
CA ALA A 124 -10.76 -3.04 17.01
C ALA A 124 -9.38 -2.37 17.23
N PRO A 125 -8.24 -2.93 16.79
CA PRO A 125 -6.94 -2.26 16.91
C PRO A 125 -6.84 -0.93 16.13
N PHE A 126 -7.49 -0.85 14.96
CA PHE A 126 -7.52 0.37 14.15
C PHE A 126 -8.38 1.45 14.80
N GLU A 127 -9.53 1.07 15.34
CA GLU A 127 -10.42 1.97 16.07
C GLU A 127 -9.75 2.52 17.33
N GLU A 128 -9.06 1.67 18.09
CA GLU A 128 -8.30 2.11 19.27
C GLU A 128 -7.18 3.09 18.88
N ALA A 129 -6.46 2.81 17.80
CA ALA A 129 -5.45 3.75 17.28
C ALA A 129 -6.09 5.08 16.85
N ALA A 130 -7.27 5.06 16.23
CA ALA A 130 -7.97 6.27 15.82
C ALA A 130 -8.33 7.17 17.03
N LYS A 131 -8.74 6.58 18.15
CA LYS A 131 -9.09 7.30 19.39
C LYS A 131 -7.89 8.06 19.98
N LEU A 132 -6.67 7.54 19.82
CA LEU A 132 -5.47 8.20 20.34
C LEU A 132 -5.25 9.61 19.76
N LEU A 133 -5.77 9.91 18.57
CA LEU A 133 -5.56 11.21 17.92
C LEU A 133 -6.17 12.38 18.70
N TYR A 134 -7.32 12.18 19.31
CA TYR A 134 -8.07 13.24 20.04
C TYR A 134 -8.18 12.97 21.54
N GLU A 135 -8.27 11.72 21.95
CA GLU A 135 -8.33 11.34 23.36
C GLU A 135 -6.93 11.20 23.97
N GLY A 136 -5.93 10.93 23.11
CA GLY A 136 -4.54 10.80 23.49
C GLY A 136 -3.76 12.12 23.50
N PRO A 137 -2.44 12.05 23.74
CA PRO A 137 -1.59 13.23 23.92
C PRO A 137 -1.29 14.01 22.63
N TRP A 138 -1.65 13.50 21.42
CA TRP A 138 -1.44 14.23 20.16
C TRP A 138 -2.20 15.56 20.09
N VAL A 139 -3.23 15.74 20.92
CA VAL A 139 -3.89 17.04 21.07
C VAL A 139 -2.96 18.12 21.65
N ALA A 140 -1.91 17.73 22.42
CA ALA A 140 -0.89 18.65 22.89
C ALA A 140 -0.04 19.24 21.74
N GLU A 141 0.24 18.44 20.70
CA GLU A 141 0.95 18.94 19.53
C GLU A 141 0.10 19.98 18.77
N ARG A 142 -1.21 19.77 18.67
CA ARG A 142 -2.16 20.78 18.14
C ARG A 142 -2.18 22.03 18.99
N TYR A 143 -2.13 21.92 20.32
CA TYR A 143 -2.04 23.06 21.22
C TYR A 143 -0.77 23.86 20.98
N ILE A 144 0.41 23.20 20.84
CA ILE A 144 1.69 23.88 20.54
C ILE A 144 1.59 24.74 19.28
N ALA A 145 0.93 24.21 18.23
CA ALA A 145 0.78 24.94 16.96
C ALA A 145 -0.11 26.18 17.09
N ALA A 146 -1.18 26.12 17.91
CA ALA A 146 -2.14 27.19 18.08
C ALA A 146 -1.85 28.08 19.31
N MET A 147 -0.94 27.66 20.18
CA MET A 147 -0.65 28.30 21.48
C MET A 147 -0.41 29.83 21.37
N PRO A 148 0.44 30.34 20.44
CA PRO A 148 0.69 31.79 20.36
C PRO A 148 -0.60 32.59 20.11
N LEU A 149 -1.51 32.06 19.28
CA LEU A 149 -2.78 32.72 18.97
C LEU A 149 -3.76 32.63 20.17
N ILE A 150 -3.84 31.45 20.80
CA ILE A 150 -4.71 31.22 21.95
C ILE A 150 -4.31 32.11 23.14
N GLU A 151 -3.01 32.26 23.41
CA GLU A 151 -2.51 33.09 24.51
C GLU A 151 -2.67 34.59 24.26
N GLN A 152 -2.45 35.04 23.02
CA GLN A 152 -2.53 36.47 22.68
C GLN A 152 -3.96 36.94 22.40
N ASN A 153 -4.76 36.12 21.68
CA ASN A 153 -6.12 36.46 21.28
C ASN A 153 -7.02 35.22 21.20
N PRO A 154 -7.45 34.64 22.33
CA PRO A 154 -8.26 33.41 22.34
C PRO A 154 -9.58 33.54 21.58
N GLN A 155 -10.10 34.77 21.41
CA GLN A 155 -11.34 35.01 20.67
C GLN A 155 -11.17 34.89 19.14
N ALA A 156 -9.95 34.92 18.64
CA ALA A 156 -9.68 34.69 17.21
C ALA A 156 -9.78 33.22 16.82
N VAL A 157 -9.80 32.29 17.80
CA VAL A 157 -9.95 30.86 17.56
C VAL A 157 -11.43 30.47 17.72
N HIS A 158 -11.96 29.73 16.72
CA HIS A 158 -13.34 29.25 16.78
C HIS A 158 -13.60 28.49 18.11
N PRO A 159 -14.70 28.75 18.83
CA PRO A 159 -14.91 28.24 20.19
C PRO A 159 -14.78 26.70 20.30
N VAL A 160 -15.38 25.94 19.38
CA VAL A 160 -15.32 24.48 19.36
C VAL A 160 -13.89 23.97 19.12
N VAL A 161 -13.14 24.61 18.21
CA VAL A 161 -11.75 24.26 17.92
C VAL A 161 -10.86 24.56 19.12
N ARG A 162 -11.09 25.69 19.78
CA ARG A 162 -10.37 26.08 20.99
C ARG A 162 -10.60 25.08 22.11
N GLU A 163 -11.87 24.71 22.40
CA GLU A 163 -12.23 23.72 23.41
C GLU A 163 -11.48 22.38 23.22
N ILE A 164 -11.39 21.91 21.99
CA ILE A 164 -10.65 20.67 21.67
C ILE A 164 -9.15 20.83 21.88
N ILE A 165 -8.57 21.93 21.38
CA ILE A 165 -7.12 22.15 21.41
C ILE A 165 -6.60 22.44 22.81
N GLU A 166 -7.32 23.21 23.62
CA GLU A 166 -6.95 23.56 25.00
C GLU A 166 -6.82 22.32 25.91
N GLN A 167 -7.47 21.21 25.60
CA GLN A 167 -7.28 19.93 26.30
C GLN A 167 -5.84 19.40 26.21
N GLY A 168 -5.07 19.86 25.23
CA GLY A 168 -3.66 19.51 25.07
C GLY A 168 -2.72 20.21 26.07
N LYS A 169 -3.16 21.29 26.71
CA LYS A 169 -2.32 22.14 27.57
C LYS A 169 -1.75 21.41 28.78
N ASP A 170 -2.55 20.53 29.39
CA ASP A 170 -2.21 19.86 30.65
C ASP A 170 -1.68 18.43 30.47
N ARG A 171 -1.44 17.99 29.22
CA ARG A 171 -0.87 16.67 28.92
C ARG A 171 0.60 16.61 29.34
N ASN A 172 1.00 15.52 29.98
CA ASN A 172 2.37 15.36 30.46
C ASN A 172 3.17 14.31 29.69
N ALA A 173 4.50 14.32 29.85
CA ALA A 173 5.38 13.42 29.13
C ALA A 173 5.12 11.92 29.42
N CYS A 174 4.68 11.56 30.64
CA CYS A 174 4.38 10.17 30.94
C CYS A 174 3.16 9.67 30.16
N GLU A 175 2.16 10.53 29.96
CA GLU A 175 1.00 10.19 29.12
C GLU A 175 1.44 10.01 27.65
N LEU A 176 2.32 10.86 27.14
CA LEU A 176 2.87 10.74 25.80
C LEU A 176 3.56 9.39 25.62
N PHE A 177 4.50 9.03 26.49
CA PHE A 177 5.23 7.76 26.34
C PHE A 177 4.33 6.53 26.49
N LYS A 178 3.32 6.56 27.37
CA LYS A 178 2.34 5.47 27.45
C LYS A 178 1.54 5.31 26.16
N ALA A 179 1.13 6.42 25.56
CA ALA A 179 0.41 6.41 24.30
C ALA A 179 1.28 5.95 23.13
N GLU A 180 2.55 6.36 23.09
CA GLU A 180 3.54 5.88 22.10
C GLU A 180 3.74 4.36 22.20
N TYR A 181 3.94 3.82 23.43
CA TYR A 181 4.07 2.37 23.64
C TYR A 181 2.80 1.63 23.17
N ARG A 182 1.63 2.18 23.47
CA ARG A 182 0.36 1.60 23.02
C ARG A 182 0.21 1.68 21.51
N LEU A 183 0.56 2.80 20.88
CA LEU A 183 0.52 2.97 19.44
C LEU A 183 1.43 1.98 18.71
N HIS A 184 2.64 1.75 19.22
CA HIS A 184 3.55 0.75 18.65
C HIS A 184 2.97 -0.67 18.71
N ALA A 185 2.34 -1.05 19.82
CA ALA A 185 1.67 -2.34 19.95
C ALA A 185 0.49 -2.46 18.98
N LEU A 186 -0.33 -1.41 18.87
CA LEU A 186 -1.45 -1.35 17.92
C LEU A 186 -0.96 -1.42 16.47
N LYS A 187 0.13 -0.71 16.14
CA LYS A 187 0.74 -0.77 14.80
C LYS A 187 1.12 -2.20 14.43
N GLN A 188 1.75 -2.94 15.36
CA GLN A 188 2.11 -4.34 15.12
C GLN A 188 0.87 -5.22 14.89
N SER A 189 -0.20 -5.05 15.69
CA SER A 189 -1.45 -5.79 15.52
C SER A 189 -2.12 -5.48 14.19
N CYS A 190 -2.20 -4.19 13.81
CA CYS A 190 -2.76 -3.75 12.55
C CYS A 190 -1.95 -4.26 11.33
N ASP A 191 -0.62 -4.21 11.40
CA ASP A 191 0.23 -4.74 10.33
C ASP A 191 0.06 -6.25 10.16
N GLN A 192 -0.10 -6.98 11.27
CA GLN A 192 -0.36 -8.42 11.25
C GLN A 192 -1.73 -8.72 10.64
N ALA A 193 -2.76 -7.93 10.98
CA ALA A 193 -4.09 -8.07 10.39
C ALA A 193 -4.10 -7.85 8.87
N LEU A 194 -3.21 -6.99 8.36
CA LEU A 194 -3.07 -6.71 6.93
C LEU A 194 -2.08 -7.62 6.19
N ALA A 195 -1.43 -8.54 6.90
CA ALA A 195 -0.42 -9.41 6.29
C ALA A 195 -1.02 -10.29 5.18
N GLY A 196 -0.39 -10.28 4.00
CA GLY A 196 -0.84 -11.04 2.84
C GLY A 196 -2.01 -10.43 2.06
N MET A 197 -2.46 -9.24 2.45
CA MET A 197 -3.47 -8.46 1.72
C MET A 197 -2.82 -7.39 0.86
N ASP A 198 -3.45 -7.08 -0.26
CA ASP A 198 -3.04 -6.02 -1.17
C ASP A 198 -3.43 -4.63 -0.64
N ALA A 199 -4.60 -4.53 -0.03
CA ALA A 199 -5.09 -3.33 0.66
C ALA A 199 -6.24 -3.68 1.61
N LEU A 200 -6.50 -2.79 2.58
CA LEU A 200 -7.74 -2.79 3.33
C LEU A 200 -8.73 -1.84 2.65
N LEU A 201 -9.97 -2.26 2.45
CA LEU A 201 -11.06 -1.44 1.89
C LEU A 201 -12.12 -1.18 2.96
N ILE A 202 -12.33 0.09 3.29
CA ILE A 202 -13.22 0.53 4.35
C ILE A 202 -14.16 1.64 3.86
N PRO A 203 -15.31 1.88 4.53
CA PRO A 203 -16.05 3.11 4.33
C PRO A 203 -15.16 4.32 4.59
N THR A 204 -15.30 5.40 3.81
CA THR A 204 -14.57 6.65 4.10
C THR A 204 -15.18 7.37 5.31
N ALA A 205 -16.50 7.37 5.39
CA ALA A 205 -17.29 7.84 6.54
C ALA A 205 -18.47 6.89 6.73
N GLY A 206 -18.92 6.73 7.98
CA GLY A 206 -20.05 5.88 8.28
C GLY A 206 -21.41 6.54 8.04
N ARG A 207 -21.43 7.86 7.84
CA ARG A 207 -22.65 8.63 7.69
C ARG A 207 -22.38 9.95 6.96
N PHE A 208 -23.41 10.48 6.30
CA PHE A 208 -23.42 11.85 5.80
C PHE A 208 -24.02 12.79 6.86
N PHE A 209 -23.40 13.97 7.04
CA PHE A 209 -23.91 15.01 7.92
C PHE A 209 -24.14 16.28 7.15
N THR A 210 -25.30 16.91 7.36
CA THR A 210 -25.57 18.27 6.88
C THR A 210 -24.79 19.29 7.73
N ILE A 211 -24.67 20.53 7.23
CA ILE A 211 -24.09 21.64 8.00
C ILE A 211 -24.90 21.87 9.29
N GLU A 212 -26.21 21.71 9.21
CA GLU A 212 -27.12 21.87 10.38
C GLU A 212 -26.88 20.76 11.44
N ASP A 213 -26.65 19.52 11.01
CA ASP A 213 -26.33 18.43 11.93
C ASP A 213 -25.00 18.69 12.65
N LEU A 214 -23.98 19.10 11.89
CA LEU A 214 -22.69 19.46 12.47
C LEU A 214 -22.77 20.64 13.44
N ALA A 215 -23.67 21.60 13.19
CA ALA A 215 -23.88 22.74 14.10
C ALA A 215 -24.55 22.35 15.42
N LYS A 216 -25.39 21.29 15.43
CA LYS A 216 -26.06 20.81 16.65
C LYS A 216 -25.12 20.12 17.60
N GLU A 217 -24.27 19.21 17.11
CA GLU A 217 -23.31 18.44 17.92
C GLU A 217 -21.91 18.44 17.24
N PRO A 218 -21.23 19.59 17.23
CA PRO A 218 -20.03 19.76 16.37
C PRO A 218 -18.87 18.85 16.77
N ILE A 219 -18.68 18.53 18.03
CA ILE A 219 -17.59 17.65 18.48
C ILE A 219 -17.92 16.20 18.13
N ARG A 220 -19.11 15.72 18.51
CA ARG A 220 -19.51 14.33 18.30
C ARG A 220 -19.59 13.98 16.82
N HIS A 221 -20.30 14.76 16.01
CA HIS A 221 -20.47 14.46 14.60
C HIS A 221 -19.15 14.55 13.81
N ASN A 222 -18.23 15.47 14.18
CA ASN A 222 -16.89 15.45 13.59
C ASN A 222 -16.06 14.23 14.02
N SER A 223 -16.24 13.75 15.26
CA SER A 223 -15.62 12.50 15.72
C SER A 223 -16.13 11.30 14.91
N ASP A 224 -17.45 11.22 14.69
CA ASP A 224 -18.08 10.17 13.87
C ASP A 224 -17.54 10.16 12.43
N LEU A 225 -17.33 11.35 11.82
CA LEU A 225 -16.69 11.48 10.49
C LEU A 225 -15.26 10.95 10.48
N GLY A 226 -14.56 11.03 11.61
CA GLY A 226 -13.18 10.56 11.75
C GLY A 226 -13.03 9.07 12.01
N HIS A 227 -14.10 8.35 12.33
CA HIS A 227 -14.07 6.96 12.80
C HIS A 227 -13.23 6.04 11.92
N TYR A 228 -13.41 6.10 10.61
CA TYR A 228 -12.68 5.27 9.63
C TYR A 228 -11.38 5.89 9.12
N THR A 229 -11.02 7.10 9.54
CA THR A 229 -9.89 7.82 8.93
C THR A 229 -8.79 8.24 9.89
N ASN A 230 -9.06 8.41 11.19
CA ASN A 230 -8.13 9.02 12.12
C ASN A 230 -6.88 8.19 12.43
N PHE A 231 -6.93 6.87 12.30
CA PHE A 231 -5.80 5.98 12.58
C PHE A 231 -4.65 6.09 11.57
N MET A 232 -4.92 6.53 10.33
CA MET A 232 -3.98 6.34 9.21
C MET A 232 -2.63 7.01 9.38
N ASN A 233 -2.61 8.26 9.87
CA ASN A 233 -1.34 8.97 10.07
C ASN A 233 -0.59 8.44 11.28
N LEU A 234 -1.30 8.08 12.35
CA LEU A 234 -0.74 7.45 13.54
C LEU A 234 -0.06 6.11 13.23
N LEU A 235 -0.68 5.31 12.38
CA LEU A 235 -0.16 3.99 11.96
C LEU A 235 0.76 4.08 10.73
N ASP A 236 1.11 5.29 10.25
CA ASP A 236 1.97 5.50 9.07
C ASP A 236 1.47 4.73 7.82
N TYR A 237 0.16 4.76 7.57
CA TYR A 237 -0.46 4.19 6.36
C TYR A 237 -0.73 5.26 5.31
N CYS A 238 -0.69 4.91 4.04
CA CYS A 238 -1.26 5.72 2.97
C CYS A 238 -2.73 5.34 2.72
N GLY A 239 -3.50 6.24 2.09
CA GLY A 239 -4.92 5.99 1.85
C GLY A 239 -5.43 6.71 0.62
N LEU A 240 -6.35 6.05 -0.09
CA LEU A 240 -6.96 6.57 -1.31
C LEU A 240 -8.48 6.47 -1.21
N ALA A 241 -9.14 7.63 -1.04
CA ALA A 241 -10.59 7.70 -1.09
C ALA A 241 -11.08 7.67 -2.54
N LEU A 242 -12.10 6.86 -2.78
CA LEU A 242 -12.72 6.61 -4.08
C LEU A 242 -14.24 6.78 -3.95
N PRO A 243 -14.92 7.31 -4.96
CA PRO A 243 -16.36 7.22 -5.05
C PRO A 243 -16.83 5.77 -5.06
N GLY A 244 -17.79 5.43 -4.20
CA GLY A 244 -18.51 4.16 -4.20
C GLY A 244 -19.84 4.26 -4.96
N LYS A 245 -20.80 3.37 -4.66
CA LYS A 245 -22.19 3.49 -5.11
C LYS A 245 -22.88 4.54 -4.26
N ASP A 246 -23.54 5.49 -4.90
CA ASP A 246 -24.31 6.51 -4.21
C ASP A 246 -25.50 5.89 -3.44
N THR A 247 -26.00 6.61 -2.46
CA THR A 247 -27.25 6.23 -1.80
C THR A 247 -28.43 6.28 -2.79
N GLU A 248 -29.55 5.63 -2.47
CA GLU A 248 -30.78 5.68 -3.29
C GLU A 248 -31.28 7.11 -3.48
N GLU A 249 -30.97 8.00 -2.55
CA GLU A 249 -31.32 9.43 -2.58
C GLU A 249 -30.33 10.28 -3.39
N GLY A 250 -29.26 9.66 -3.92
CA GLY A 250 -28.22 10.33 -4.70
C GLY A 250 -27.17 11.06 -3.86
N LEU A 251 -27.08 10.80 -2.56
CA LEU A 251 -25.98 11.32 -1.74
C LEU A 251 -24.69 10.56 -2.05
N PRO A 252 -23.55 11.27 -2.10
CA PRO A 252 -22.26 10.66 -2.33
C PRO A 252 -21.89 9.68 -1.22
N PHE A 253 -21.45 8.48 -1.61
CA PHE A 253 -20.82 7.52 -0.72
C PHE A 253 -19.42 7.24 -1.21
N GLY A 254 -18.45 7.08 -0.30
CA GLY A 254 -17.06 6.81 -0.64
C GLY A 254 -16.46 5.66 0.14
N LEU A 255 -15.53 4.98 -0.52
CA LEU A 255 -14.68 3.94 0.04
C LEU A 255 -13.24 4.43 0.13
N THR A 256 -12.47 3.91 1.06
CA THR A 256 -11.04 4.20 1.18
C THR A 256 -10.23 2.91 1.11
N LEU A 257 -9.31 2.85 0.15
CA LEU A 257 -8.23 1.87 0.14
C LEU A 257 -7.14 2.34 1.12
N VAL A 258 -6.72 1.45 2.00
CA VAL A 258 -5.64 1.67 2.96
C VAL A 258 -4.48 0.76 2.64
N GLY A 259 -3.29 1.31 2.53
CA GLY A 259 -2.07 0.56 2.26
C GLY A 259 -0.97 0.88 3.27
N GLN A 260 0.01 0.01 3.33
CA GLN A 260 1.24 0.25 4.07
C GLN A 260 1.94 1.54 3.56
N LYS A 261 2.81 2.12 4.36
CA LYS A 261 3.63 3.25 3.91
C LYS A 261 4.32 2.95 2.58
N PHE A 262 4.36 3.93 1.70
CA PHE A 262 4.95 3.82 0.35
C PHE A 262 4.27 2.79 -0.57
N HIS A 263 2.98 2.52 -0.34
CA HIS A 263 2.14 1.80 -1.29
C HIS A 263 1.24 2.75 -2.12
N ASP A 264 1.54 4.04 -2.13
CA ASP A 264 0.72 5.07 -2.79
C ASP A 264 0.45 4.75 -4.25
N ARG A 265 1.49 4.41 -5.02
CA ARG A 265 1.38 4.06 -6.45
C ARG A 265 0.62 2.76 -6.68
N TYR A 266 0.79 1.81 -5.77
CA TYR A 266 0.07 0.57 -5.81
C TYR A 266 -1.43 0.79 -5.57
N LEU A 267 -1.80 1.61 -4.58
CA LEU A 267 -3.21 1.95 -4.33
C LEU A 267 -3.85 2.67 -5.53
N LEU A 268 -3.14 3.63 -6.14
CA LEU A 268 -3.60 4.29 -7.36
C LEU A 268 -3.78 3.29 -8.52
N SER A 269 -2.85 2.36 -8.69
CA SER A 269 -2.94 1.30 -9.71
C SER A 269 -4.08 0.33 -9.45
N LEU A 270 -4.27 -0.07 -8.20
CA LEU A 270 -5.38 -0.91 -7.77
C LEU A 270 -6.72 -0.22 -8.00
N ALA A 271 -6.82 1.06 -7.70
CA ALA A 271 -8.02 1.87 -7.89
C ALA A 271 -8.44 1.95 -9.36
N ASN A 272 -7.52 1.96 -10.33
CA ASN A 272 -7.84 1.89 -11.75
C ASN A 272 -8.65 0.64 -12.13
N ARG A 273 -8.43 -0.47 -11.41
CA ARG A 273 -9.19 -1.71 -11.61
C ARG A 273 -10.54 -1.71 -10.90
N LEU A 274 -10.66 -1.00 -9.76
CA LEU A 274 -11.85 -1.04 -8.90
C LEU A 274 -12.86 0.05 -9.26
N LEU A 275 -12.40 1.27 -9.54
CA LEU A 275 -13.27 2.44 -9.74
C LEU A 275 -14.34 2.26 -10.82
N PRO A 276 -14.08 1.60 -11.98
CA PRO A 276 -15.08 1.38 -13.02
C PRO A 276 -16.31 0.60 -12.56
N LEU A 277 -16.23 -0.16 -11.47
CA LEU A 277 -17.36 -0.92 -10.90
C LEU A 277 -18.42 -0.02 -10.28
N TRP A 278 -17.98 1.09 -9.72
CA TRP A 278 -18.81 2.04 -8.99
C TRP A 278 -19.16 3.25 -9.84
N GLN A 279 -18.22 3.69 -10.67
CA GLN A 279 -18.31 4.87 -11.53
C GLN A 279 -17.96 4.48 -12.99
N PRO A 280 -18.89 3.94 -13.76
CA PRO A 280 -18.61 3.42 -15.11
C PRO A 280 -18.23 4.50 -16.13
N GLN A 281 -18.44 5.77 -15.81
CA GLN A 281 -18.06 6.90 -16.67
C GLN A 281 -17.05 7.79 -15.93
N PRO A 282 -15.81 7.96 -16.43
CA PRO A 282 -14.90 8.94 -15.84
C PRO A 282 -15.48 10.35 -16.01
N ARG A 283 -15.52 11.13 -14.93
CA ARG A 283 -16.04 12.50 -14.92
C ARG A 283 -15.35 13.45 -15.91
N ARG A 284 -14.14 13.13 -16.31
CA ARG A 284 -13.37 13.89 -17.30
C ARG A 284 -12.33 12.98 -17.93
N LYS A 285 -12.36 12.88 -19.27
CA LYS A 285 -11.18 12.36 -20.00
C LYS A 285 -10.15 13.49 -20.01
N THR A 286 -9.13 13.40 -19.19
CA THR A 286 -7.92 14.18 -19.42
C THR A 286 -7.12 13.48 -20.49
N SER A 287 -6.66 14.23 -21.47
CA SER A 287 -5.67 13.78 -22.46
C SER A 287 -4.27 13.79 -21.82
N LEU A 288 -4.11 13.10 -20.70
CA LEU A 288 -2.78 12.87 -20.18
C LEU A 288 -2.03 12.00 -21.18
N LYS A 289 -0.81 12.39 -21.49
CA LYS A 289 0.10 11.55 -22.28
C LYS A 289 0.10 10.17 -21.62
N GLU A 290 -0.10 9.14 -22.41
CA GLU A 290 0.21 7.78 -21.97
C GLU A 290 1.57 7.84 -21.27
N VAL A 291 1.61 7.53 -19.99
CA VAL A 291 2.87 7.33 -19.29
C VAL A 291 3.53 6.21 -20.06
N SER A 292 4.61 6.52 -20.76
CA SER A 292 5.37 5.52 -21.50
C SER A 292 5.61 4.37 -20.55
N ASN A 293 5.13 3.17 -20.90
CA ASN A 293 5.39 1.97 -20.12
C ASN A 293 6.87 1.99 -19.73
N PRO A 294 7.19 1.89 -18.44
CA PRO A 294 8.60 1.85 -18.05
C PRO A 294 9.26 0.72 -18.82
N ASP A 295 10.48 0.97 -19.29
CA ASP A 295 11.30 -0.09 -19.86
C ASP A 295 11.56 -1.11 -18.75
N TYR A 296 11.05 -2.31 -18.94
CA TYR A 296 11.27 -3.43 -18.04
C TYR A 296 12.26 -4.40 -18.66
N ILE A 297 13.08 -4.98 -17.81
CA ILE A 297 13.91 -6.12 -18.14
C ILE A 297 13.27 -7.37 -17.56
N GLU A 298 12.97 -8.35 -18.43
CA GLU A 298 12.44 -9.63 -17.96
C GLU A 298 13.55 -10.47 -17.35
N VAL A 299 13.29 -10.99 -16.14
CA VAL A 299 14.21 -11.83 -15.37
C VAL A 299 13.52 -13.12 -14.97
N ALA A 300 14.10 -14.25 -15.38
CA ALA A 300 13.69 -15.56 -14.93
C ALA A 300 14.33 -15.88 -13.57
N VAL A 301 13.50 -16.28 -12.63
CA VAL A 301 13.93 -16.74 -11.30
C VAL A 301 13.43 -18.15 -11.05
N CYS A 302 14.27 -18.99 -10.42
CA CYS A 302 13.95 -20.39 -10.12
C CYS A 302 14.17 -20.79 -8.66
N GLY A 303 14.52 -19.83 -7.78
CA GLY A 303 14.94 -20.11 -6.43
C GLY A 303 14.37 -19.19 -5.36
N ALA A 304 15.24 -18.64 -4.52
CA ALA A 304 14.84 -17.80 -3.37
C ALA A 304 14.06 -16.53 -3.74
N HIS A 305 14.09 -16.10 -5.00
CA HIS A 305 13.32 -14.97 -5.52
C HIS A 305 11.91 -15.34 -6.02
N LEU A 306 11.54 -16.62 -6.05
CA LEU A 306 10.17 -17.04 -6.36
C LEU A 306 9.18 -16.45 -5.37
N GLN A 307 7.96 -16.23 -5.80
CA GLN A 307 6.89 -15.71 -4.96
C GLN A 307 6.70 -16.58 -3.69
N GLY A 308 6.71 -15.92 -2.53
CA GLY A 308 6.63 -16.59 -1.23
C GLY A 308 7.97 -17.15 -0.71
N CYS A 309 9.07 -17.03 -1.44
CA CYS A 309 10.41 -17.42 -1.00
C CYS A 309 11.20 -16.25 -0.37
N ALA A 310 12.28 -16.56 0.33
CA ALA A 310 13.00 -15.69 1.25
C ALA A 310 13.52 -14.36 0.63
N LEU A 311 13.86 -14.34 -0.65
CA LEU A 311 14.42 -13.16 -1.34
C LEU A 311 13.44 -12.52 -2.33
N ASN A 312 12.17 -12.95 -2.38
CA ASN A 312 11.19 -12.34 -3.28
C ASN A 312 10.97 -10.85 -3.01
N TRP A 313 11.18 -10.42 -1.77
CA TRP A 313 11.09 -9.02 -1.37
C TRP A 313 12.04 -8.12 -2.17
N GLN A 314 13.23 -8.61 -2.58
CA GLN A 314 14.19 -7.83 -3.38
C GLN A 314 13.63 -7.41 -4.74
N LEU A 315 12.81 -8.27 -5.36
CA LEU A 315 12.08 -7.96 -6.58
C LEU A 315 10.94 -6.98 -6.31
N LYS A 316 10.13 -7.26 -5.29
CA LYS A 316 8.96 -6.42 -4.94
C LYS A 316 9.37 -5.03 -4.50
N GLU A 317 10.42 -4.89 -3.70
CA GLU A 317 10.94 -3.60 -3.24
C GLU A 317 11.37 -2.71 -4.42
N ARG A 318 11.86 -3.31 -5.49
CA ARG A 318 12.26 -2.63 -6.73
C ARG A 318 11.12 -2.41 -7.72
N GLY A 319 9.89 -2.70 -7.33
CA GLY A 319 8.72 -2.54 -8.18
C GLY A 319 8.66 -3.54 -9.34
N ALA A 320 9.30 -4.69 -9.20
CA ALA A 320 9.19 -5.74 -10.20
C ALA A 320 7.77 -6.37 -10.16
N ILE A 321 7.25 -6.69 -11.33
CA ILE A 321 5.92 -7.25 -11.55
C ILE A 321 6.05 -8.68 -12.04
N LEU A 322 5.34 -9.62 -11.39
CA LEU A 322 5.24 -10.99 -11.90
C LEU A 322 4.47 -11.00 -13.22
N LYS A 323 5.13 -11.41 -14.28
CA LYS A 323 4.55 -11.49 -15.63
C LYS A 323 3.95 -12.85 -15.90
N LYS A 324 4.65 -13.91 -15.50
CA LYS A 324 4.27 -15.26 -15.87
C LYS A 324 4.94 -16.31 -14.99
N GLU A 325 4.19 -17.33 -14.62
CA GLU A 325 4.72 -18.60 -14.14
C GLU A 325 4.83 -19.56 -15.34
N THR A 326 5.98 -20.15 -15.54
CA THR A 326 6.26 -21.00 -16.70
C THR A 326 7.41 -21.97 -16.40
N GLN A 327 7.95 -22.62 -17.42
CA GLN A 327 9.09 -23.53 -17.30
C GLN A 327 10.24 -23.10 -18.23
N THR A 328 11.44 -23.56 -17.91
CA THR A 328 12.57 -23.53 -18.85
C THR A 328 12.34 -24.51 -19.99
N ALA A 329 13.09 -24.36 -21.08
CA ALA A 329 13.27 -25.45 -22.05
C ALA A 329 13.82 -26.70 -21.32
N SER A 330 13.54 -27.89 -21.83
CA SER A 330 13.96 -29.18 -21.24
C SER A 330 15.46 -29.46 -21.42
N ILE A 331 16.29 -28.46 -21.21
CA ILE A 331 17.75 -28.49 -21.38
C ILE A 331 18.49 -28.03 -20.13
N TYR A 332 17.85 -28.06 -18.95
CA TYR A 332 18.47 -27.59 -17.71
C TYR A 332 18.49 -28.68 -16.65
N ARG A 333 19.60 -28.74 -15.92
CA ARG A 333 19.73 -29.50 -14.67
C ARG A 333 19.76 -28.51 -13.51
N MET A 334 19.17 -28.88 -12.40
CA MET A 334 19.11 -28.06 -11.18
C MET A 334 19.92 -28.69 -10.07
N TYR A 335 20.78 -27.91 -9.45
CA TYR A 335 21.69 -28.34 -8.38
C TYR A 335 21.47 -27.53 -7.11
N LEU A 336 21.64 -28.18 -5.97
CA LEU A 336 21.63 -27.53 -4.66
C LEU A 336 22.99 -26.89 -4.38
N LEU A 337 23.02 -25.57 -4.39
CA LEU A 337 24.19 -24.79 -4.00
C LEU A 337 24.09 -24.43 -2.51
N VAL A 338 25.05 -24.90 -1.71
CA VAL A 338 25.12 -24.61 -0.27
C VAL A 338 26.26 -23.64 -0.01
N ASP A 339 25.96 -22.54 0.68
CA ASP A 339 26.92 -21.53 1.09
C ASP A 339 26.65 -21.15 2.54
N GLY A 340 27.35 -21.81 3.47
CA GLY A 340 27.03 -21.76 4.89
C GLY A 340 25.61 -22.26 5.18
N ALA A 341 24.79 -21.41 5.80
CA ALA A 341 23.38 -21.73 6.10
C ALA A 341 22.44 -21.50 4.91
N LEU A 342 22.90 -20.83 3.84
CA LEU A 342 22.07 -20.45 2.71
C LEU A 342 22.05 -21.55 1.65
N LYS A 343 20.84 -22.04 1.34
CA LYS A 343 20.58 -23.00 0.26
C LYS A 343 19.94 -22.29 -0.92
N ARG A 344 20.47 -22.50 -2.12
CA ARG A 344 19.98 -21.87 -3.36
C ARG A 344 20.02 -22.87 -4.51
N PRO A 345 19.07 -22.86 -5.47
CA PRO A 345 19.20 -23.64 -6.67
C PRO A 345 20.16 -22.96 -7.67
N GLY A 346 20.95 -23.77 -8.36
CA GLY A 346 21.74 -23.34 -9.52
C GLY A 346 21.32 -24.12 -10.76
N LEU A 347 21.12 -23.42 -11.89
CA LEU A 347 20.82 -24.06 -13.17
C LEU A 347 22.08 -24.25 -14.00
N LEU A 348 22.21 -25.44 -14.55
CA LEU A 348 23.24 -25.82 -15.52
C LEU A 348 22.55 -26.21 -16.82
N LEU A 349 23.00 -25.65 -17.96
CA LEU A 349 22.52 -26.04 -19.28
C LEU A 349 23.13 -27.40 -19.63
N ASP A 350 22.28 -28.37 -19.92
CA ASP A 350 22.62 -29.72 -20.33
C ASP A 350 21.60 -30.22 -21.37
N GLU A 351 21.95 -30.17 -22.64
CA GLU A 351 21.05 -30.55 -23.74
C GLU A 351 20.76 -32.06 -23.79
N LYS A 352 21.57 -32.89 -23.11
CA LYS A 352 21.43 -34.35 -23.15
C LYS A 352 20.56 -34.91 -22.06
N GLU A 353 20.74 -34.40 -20.81
CA GLU A 353 20.09 -34.95 -19.62
C GLU A 353 19.21 -33.89 -18.92
N GLY A 354 19.07 -32.69 -19.52
CA GLY A 354 18.27 -31.61 -18.97
C GLY A 354 16.77 -31.90 -18.93
N ARG A 355 16.07 -31.24 -18.04
CA ARG A 355 14.61 -31.27 -17.90
C ARG A 355 14.07 -29.83 -17.84
N ALA A 356 12.75 -29.70 -18.01
CA ALA A 356 12.05 -28.44 -17.74
C ALA A 356 12.01 -28.18 -16.23
N ILE A 357 12.33 -26.94 -15.84
CA ILE A 357 12.34 -26.49 -14.44
C ILE A 357 11.37 -25.33 -14.33
N ASP A 358 10.51 -25.33 -13.28
CA ASP A 358 9.58 -24.26 -13.02
C ASP A 358 10.32 -22.95 -12.71
N ILE A 359 9.89 -21.88 -13.35
CA ILE A 359 10.43 -20.54 -13.21
C ILE A 359 9.29 -19.52 -13.13
N GLU A 360 9.59 -18.38 -12.53
CA GLU A 360 8.77 -17.17 -12.63
C GLU A 360 9.51 -16.13 -13.46
N ILE A 361 8.80 -15.46 -14.37
CA ILE A 361 9.32 -14.34 -15.15
C ILE A 361 8.82 -13.05 -14.50
N TRP A 362 9.76 -12.23 -14.05
CA TRP A 362 9.50 -10.95 -13.43
C TRP A 362 9.96 -9.82 -14.35
N ALA A 363 9.11 -8.81 -14.53
CA ALA A 363 9.48 -7.57 -15.20
C ALA A 363 10.09 -6.62 -14.16
N VAL A 364 11.40 -6.42 -14.21
CA VAL A 364 12.16 -5.54 -13.33
C VAL A 364 12.35 -4.19 -14.01
N PRO A 365 12.00 -3.04 -13.38
CA PRO A 365 12.27 -1.72 -13.95
C PRO A 365 13.74 -1.58 -14.35
N SER A 366 14.01 -1.05 -15.55
CA SER A 366 15.37 -1.00 -16.11
C SER A 366 16.37 -0.23 -15.24
N ASP A 367 15.92 0.82 -14.57
CA ASP A 367 16.74 1.61 -13.65
C ASP A 367 16.99 0.91 -12.31
N ALA A 368 16.14 -0.03 -11.91
CA ALA A 368 16.31 -0.84 -10.72
C ALA A 368 17.10 -2.14 -10.97
N PHE A 369 17.22 -2.56 -12.25
CA PHE A 369 17.87 -3.81 -12.63
C PHE A 369 19.35 -3.86 -12.20
N GLY A 370 20.10 -2.76 -12.36
CA GLY A 370 21.50 -2.70 -11.96
C GLY A 370 21.68 -2.92 -10.44
N SER A 371 20.82 -2.31 -9.62
CA SER A 371 20.84 -2.49 -8.16
C SER A 371 20.47 -3.92 -7.75
N PHE A 372 19.54 -4.55 -8.49
CA PHE A 372 19.18 -5.95 -8.28
C PHE A 372 20.34 -6.89 -8.57
N VAL A 373 21.02 -6.70 -9.71
CA VAL A 373 22.17 -7.52 -10.12
C VAL A 373 23.34 -7.40 -9.12
N ASN A 374 23.55 -6.20 -8.57
CA ASN A 374 24.64 -5.95 -7.60
C ASN A 374 24.47 -6.70 -6.27
N GLU A 375 23.25 -7.11 -5.92
CA GLU A 375 22.97 -7.90 -4.70
C GLU A 375 23.13 -9.42 -4.91
N ILE A 376 23.38 -9.86 -6.15
CA ILE A 376 23.52 -11.29 -6.43
C ILE A 376 24.89 -11.76 -5.96
N ALA A 377 24.87 -12.56 -4.90
CA ALA A 377 26.11 -13.10 -4.33
C ALA A 377 26.65 -14.27 -5.20
N PRO A 378 27.98 -14.36 -5.37
CA PRO A 378 28.61 -15.54 -5.97
C PRO A 378 28.15 -16.84 -5.30
N PRO A 379 28.11 -17.97 -6.01
CA PRO A 379 28.54 -18.20 -7.38
C PRO A 379 27.43 -17.92 -8.42
N LEU A 380 26.33 -17.26 -8.03
CA LEU A 380 25.26 -16.90 -8.94
C LEU A 380 25.59 -15.60 -9.68
N GLY A 381 25.06 -15.48 -10.90
CA GLY A 381 25.10 -14.27 -11.72
C GLY A 381 23.90 -14.22 -12.66
N ILE A 382 23.81 -13.16 -13.45
CA ILE A 382 22.79 -13.05 -14.49
C ILE A 382 23.39 -13.47 -15.84
N GLY A 383 22.74 -14.43 -16.47
CA GLY A 383 23.00 -14.86 -17.85
C GLY A 383 21.73 -14.92 -18.66
N LYS A 384 21.64 -15.89 -19.55
CA LYS A 384 20.44 -16.14 -20.35
C LYS A 384 19.87 -17.51 -20.08
N ILE A 385 18.56 -17.56 -19.87
CA ILE A 385 17.79 -18.80 -19.69
C ILE A 385 16.80 -18.91 -20.85
N LYS A 386 16.72 -20.10 -21.46
CA LYS A 386 15.76 -20.40 -22.50
C LYS A 386 14.46 -20.90 -21.88
N THR A 387 13.36 -20.26 -22.20
CA THR A 387 12.02 -20.68 -21.77
C THR A 387 11.51 -21.85 -22.61
N GLN A 388 10.45 -22.50 -22.17
CA GLN A 388 9.78 -23.57 -22.93
C GLN A 388 9.24 -23.09 -24.28
N GLU A 389 8.94 -21.79 -24.42
CA GLU A 389 8.52 -21.19 -25.68
C GLU A 389 9.73 -20.90 -26.63
N GLY A 390 10.94 -21.17 -26.18
CA GLY A 390 12.16 -20.95 -26.95
C GLY A 390 12.79 -19.57 -26.86
N CYS A 391 12.22 -18.66 -26.06
CA CYS A 391 12.76 -17.31 -25.86
C CYS A 391 13.95 -17.32 -24.89
N TRP A 392 14.97 -16.51 -25.19
CA TRP A 392 16.11 -16.28 -24.31
C TRP A 392 15.88 -15.00 -23.48
N ILE A 393 15.73 -15.15 -22.18
CA ILE A 393 15.54 -14.04 -21.25
C ILE A 393 16.68 -13.98 -20.22
N SER A 394 16.84 -12.83 -19.56
CA SER A 394 17.81 -12.73 -18.47
C SER A 394 17.38 -13.63 -17.30
N GLY A 395 18.31 -14.27 -16.62
CA GLY A 395 17.98 -15.16 -15.52
C GLY A 395 19.22 -15.62 -14.75
N PHE A 396 18.99 -16.27 -13.64
CA PHE A 396 20.07 -16.72 -12.76
C PHE A 396 20.81 -17.92 -13.35
N ILE A 397 22.09 -17.77 -13.51
CA ILE A 397 23.03 -18.86 -13.81
C ILE A 397 24.02 -19.01 -12.67
N ALA A 398 24.71 -20.14 -12.58
CA ALA A 398 25.75 -20.37 -11.59
C ALA A 398 27.07 -20.71 -12.27
N GLU A 399 28.17 -20.37 -11.63
CA GLU A 399 29.52 -20.69 -12.07
C GLU A 399 29.74 -22.23 -12.13
N PRO A 400 30.23 -22.78 -13.27
CA PRO A 400 30.29 -24.22 -13.50
C PRO A 400 31.09 -25.02 -12.45
N TYR A 401 32.09 -24.42 -11.83
CA TYR A 401 32.94 -25.10 -10.84
C TYR A 401 32.14 -25.59 -9.62
N ARG A 402 31.00 -24.93 -9.29
CA ARG A 402 30.17 -25.26 -8.13
C ARG A 402 29.33 -26.53 -8.32
N PHE A 403 29.14 -26.97 -9.54
CA PHE A 403 28.32 -28.16 -9.82
C PHE A 403 29.04 -29.49 -9.58
N LYS A 404 30.40 -29.48 -9.50
CA LYS A 404 31.20 -30.72 -9.38
C LYS A 404 30.90 -31.51 -8.10
N GLU A 405 30.57 -30.81 -7.01
CA GLU A 405 30.31 -31.40 -5.69
C GLU A 405 28.89 -31.12 -5.20
N ALA A 406 28.04 -30.51 -6.04
CA ALA A 406 26.68 -30.15 -5.68
C ALA A 406 25.72 -31.30 -5.88
N GLU A 407 24.76 -31.46 -4.97
CA GLU A 407 23.66 -32.42 -5.11
C GLU A 407 22.75 -32.03 -6.28
N GLU A 408 22.49 -32.96 -7.16
CA GLU A 408 21.51 -32.77 -8.23
C GLU A 408 20.09 -32.92 -7.70
N ILE A 409 19.26 -31.91 -7.93
CA ILE A 409 17.87 -31.85 -7.51
C ILE A 409 16.88 -31.68 -8.69
N THR A 410 17.32 -31.97 -9.91
CA THR A 410 16.53 -31.87 -11.15
C THR A 410 15.23 -32.66 -11.10
N GLN A 411 15.22 -33.81 -10.42
CA GLN A 411 14.07 -34.70 -10.30
C GLN A 411 12.85 -34.05 -9.63
N TYR A 412 13.04 -32.99 -8.85
CA TYR A 412 11.94 -32.28 -8.18
C TYR A 412 11.23 -31.27 -9.09
N GLY A 413 11.76 -30.98 -10.28
CA GLY A 413 11.18 -30.10 -11.28
C GLY A 413 11.09 -28.62 -10.90
N SER A 414 11.20 -28.31 -9.61
CA SER A 414 11.14 -26.93 -9.09
C SER A 414 11.82 -26.78 -7.73
N TRP A 415 12.23 -25.57 -7.40
CA TRP A 415 12.75 -25.24 -6.08
C TRP A 415 11.70 -25.45 -4.98
N LYS A 416 10.45 -25.01 -5.24
CA LYS A 416 9.34 -25.22 -4.30
C LYS A 416 9.04 -26.72 -4.10
N GLY A 417 9.21 -27.53 -5.17
CA GLY A 417 9.11 -28.99 -5.10
C GLY A 417 10.18 -29.60 -4.20
N TYR A 418 11.41 -29.17 -4.34
CA TYR A 418 12.52 -29.60 -3.47
C TYR A 418 12.29 -29.17 -2.00
N LEU A 419 11.90 -27.91 -1.76
CA LEU A 419 11.67 -27.43 -0.39
C LEU A 419 10.59 -28.23 0.37
N LYS A 420 9.57 -28.74 -0.30
CA LYS A 420 8.53 -29.59 0.30
C LYS A 420 9.07 -30.92 0.83
N THR A 421 10.24 -31.36 0.39
CA THR A 421 10.87 -32.59 0.86
C THR A 421 11.68 -32.40 2.15
N LEU A 422 11.92 -31.14 2.51
CA LEU A 422 12.70 -30.79 3.72
C LEU A 422 11.81 -30.60 4.96
N GLY A 423 10.47 -30.65 4.82
CA GLY A 423 9.49 -30.53 5.91
C GLY A 423 8.83 -29.18 5.95
#